data_549e5fb60b0ae8ba1a7ddd2c62a19865
#
_entry.id   549e5fb60b0ae8ba1a7ddd2c62a19865
#
_cell.length_a   1.000
_cell.length_b   1.000
_cell.length_c   1.000
_cell.angle_alpha   90.00
_cell.angle_beta   90.00
_cell.angle_gamma   90.00
#
_symmetry.space_group_name_H-M   'P 1'
#
loop_
_entity.id
_entity.type
_entity.pdbx_description
1 polymer ?
#
loop_
_entity_poly.entity_id
_entity_poly.type
_entity_poly.pdbx_seq_one_letter_code
_entity_poly.pdbx_strand_id
1 'polypeptide(L)'
;MAAELSEKYFQMQDLCRAAMEYAREIVKPGMNLRKFRAMCEQYLLDNGADSFWWDNIGAFIFSGDETAVSVLPDRYEASDKCIEDNDIITIDLSPQRNGVWGDYARTIILQDGKVVENISDIRQEEWKNGLLMEELLHNTLVDIVNEDMTFEELHERINTLT
;
A
#
# COMPACT_ATOMS: atom_id res chain seq x y z
N MET A 1 3.35 0.22 29.64
CA MET A 1 3.36 -1.00 28.79
C MET A 1 2.40 -0.90 27.60
N ALA A 2 1.08 -0.80 27.77
CA ALA A 2 0.16 -0.69 26.62
C ALA A 2 0.39 0.59 25.78
N ALA A 3 0.48 1.76 26.41
CA ALA A 3 0.75 3.03 25.72
C ALA A 3 2.11 3.05 24.97
N GLU A 4 3.14 2.46 25.56
CA GLU A 4 4.45 2.33 24.92
C GLU A 4 4.44 1.39 23.71
N LEU A 5 3.64 0.32 23.77
CA LEU A 5 3.46 -0.60 22.65
C LEU A 5 2.68 0.10 21.51
N SER A 6 1.61 0.82 21.82
CA SER A 6 0.87 1.62 20.84
C SER A 6 1.77 2.63 20.12
N GLU A 7 2.63 3.33 20.85
CA GLU A 7 3.59 4.29 20.28
C GLU A 7 4.52 3.63 19.25
N LYS A 8 5.00 2.41 19.52
CA LYS A 8 5.85 1.66 18.59
C LYS A 8 5.10 1.26 17.30
N TYR A 9 3.81 0.90 17.40
CA TYR A 9 2.98 0.65 16.22
C TYR A 9 2.75 1.93 15.41
N PHE A 10 2.50 3.07 16.05
CA PHE A 10 2.39 4.35 15.35
C PHE A 10 3.68 4.70 14.61
N GLN A 11 4.85 4.50 15.22
CA GLN A 11 6.14 4.72 14.55
C GLN A 11 6.32 3.83 13.32
N MET A 12 5.88 2.55 13.36
CA MET A 12 5.92 1.68 12.18
C MET A 12 4.95 2.14 11.09
N GLN A 13 3.75 2.59 11.45
CA GLN A 13 2.81 3.17 10.49
C GLN A 13 3.32 4.48 9.88
N ASP A 14 4.00 5.31 10.64
CA ASP A 14 4.63 6.54 10.13
C ASP A 14 5.77 6.21 9.17
N LEU A 15 6.55 5.16 9.45
CA LEU A 15 7.56 4.64 8.51
C LEU A 15 6.92 4.16 7.20
N CYS A 16 5.80 3.45 7.27
CA CYS A 16 5.05 3.03 6.08
C CYS A 16 4.58 4.23 5.25
N ARG A 17 4.01 5.26 5.90
CA ARG A 17 3.59 6.50 5.21
C ARG A 17 4.76 7.19 4.54
N ALA A 18 5.89 7.34 5.24
CA ALA A 18 7.09 7.95 4.69
C ALA A 18 7.66 7.15 3.50
N ALA A 19 7.62 5.81 3.56
CA ALA A 19 8.05 4.95 2.46
C ALA A 19 7.11 5.05 1.25
N MET A 20 5.80 5.24 1.48
CA MET A 20 4.84 5.47 0.41
C MET A 20 5.07 6.82 -0.28
N GLU A 21 5.33 7.88 0.47
CA GLU A 21 5.70 9.18 -0.11
C GLU A 21 7.01 9.07 -0.90
N TYR A 22 8.02 8.40 -0.37
CA TYR A 22 9.24 8.11 -1.11
C TYR A 22 8.95 7.35 -2.41
N ALA A 23 8.09 6.33 -2.38
CA ALA A 23 7.69 5.60 -3.58
C ALA A 23 7.05 6.52 -4.64
N ARG A 24 6.18 7.44 -4.20
CA ARG A 24 5.55 8.45 -5.07
C ARG A 24 6.57 9.40 -5.71
N GLU A 25 7.62 9.78 -4.98
CA GLU A 25 8.68 10.67 -5.47
C GLU A 25 9.59 10.01 -6.52
N ILE A 26 9.88 8.71 -6.35
CA ILE A 26 10.85 8.03 -7.21
C ILE A 26 10.23 7.31 -8.41
N VAL A 27 8.93 7.00 -8.35
CA VAL A 27 8.23 6.27 -9.41
C VAL A 27 8.24 7.05 -10.72
N LYS A 28 8.56 6.36 -11.82
CA LYS A 28 8.58 6.97 -13.16
C LYS A 28 8.49 5.93 -14.26
N PRO A 29 8.02 6.32 -15.44
CA PRO A 29 8.02 5.46 -16.61
C PRO A 29 9.39 4.87 -16.93
N GLY A 30 9.39 3.65 -17.43
CA GLY A 30 10.60 2.88 -17.74
C GLY A 30 11.31 2.27 -16.53
N MET A 31 10.87 2.55 -15.31
CA MET A 31 11.40 1.89 -14.12
C MET A 31 10.90 0.44 -14.05
N ASN A 32 11.81 -0.50 -13.91
CA ASN A 32 11.48 -1.91 -13.71
C ASN A 32 10.88 -2.14 -12.32
N LEU A 33 9.78 -2.91 -12.21
CA LEU A 33 9.05 -3.13 -10.95
C LEU A 33 9.90 -3.81 -9.89
N ARG A 34 10.73 -4.77 -10.26
CA ARG A 34 11.66 -5.45 -9.31
C ARG A 34 12.66 -4.48 -8.71
N LYS A 35 13.18 -3.54 -9.53
CA LYS A 35 14.06 -2.46 -9.05
C LYS A 35 13.30 -1.50 -8.14
N PHE A 36 12.09 -1.12 -8.52
CA PHE A 36 11.25 -0.23 -7.73
C PHE A 36 10.95 -0.82 -6.36
N ARG A 37 10.56 -2.11 -6.32
CA ARG A 37 10.39 -2.86 -5.07
C ARG A 37 11.64 -2.81 -4.20
N ALA A 38 12.81 -3.16 -4.76
CA ALA A 38 14.05 -3.17 -4.00
C ALA A 38 14.39 -1.80 -3.40
N MET A 39 14.06 -0.70 -4.10
CA MET A 39 14.25 0.66 -3.57
C MET A 39 13.30 0.97 -2.42
N CYS A 40 12.03 0.56 -2.49
CA CYS A 40 11.06 0.71 -1.40
C CYS A 40 11.49 -0.10 -0.16
N GLU A 41 11.88 -1.36 -0.34
CA GLU A 41 12.37 -2.22 0.74
C GLU A 41 13.65 -1.65 1.39
N GLN A 42 14.58 -1.16 0.59
CA GLN A 42 15.81 -0.53 1.10
C GLN A 42 15.50 0.73 1.91
N TYR A 43 14.55 1.56 1.44
CA TYR A 43 14.10 2.74 2.20
C TYR A 43 13.55 2.34 3.58
N LEU A 44 12.73 1.30 3.67
CA LEU A 44 12.20 0.80 4.95
C LEU A 44 13.33 0.39 5.90
N LEU A 45 14.32 -0.36 5.41
CA LEU A 45 15.47 -0.81 6.20
C LEU A 45 16.35 0.37 6.66
N ASP A 46 16.65 1.30 5.77
CA ASP A 46 17.49 2.47 6.07
C ASP A 46 16.82 3.43 7.08
N ASN A 47 15.49 3.39 7.20
CA ASN A 47 14.71 4.27 8.07
C ASN A 47 14.12 3.58 9.30
N GLY A 48 14.56 2.37 9.61
CA GLY A 48 14.31 1.79 10.93
C GLY A 48 13.60 0.45 10.99
N ALA A 49 13.19 -0.13 9.88
CA ALA A 49 12.82 -1.54 9.85
C ALA A 49 14.08 -2.41 10.05
N ASP A 50 13.97 -3.52 10.74
CA ASP A 50 15.02 -4.54 10.84
C ASP A 50 14.67 -5.81 10.06
N SER A 51 13.44 -5.94 9.63
CA SER A 51 12.90 -7.12 8.94
C SER A 51 11.55 -6.78 8.31
N PHE A 52 10.95 -7.77 7.66
CA PHE A 52 9.61 -7.70 7.09
C PHE A 52 8.77 -8.84 7.68
N TRP A 53 7.57 -8.51 8.15
CA TRP A 53 6.76 -9.47 8.92
C TRP A 53 6.02 -10.49 8.04
N TRP A 54 5.75 -10.15 6.77
CA TRP A 54 5.01 -11.03 5.87
C TRP A 54 5.98 -11.74 4.91
N ASP A 55 6.34 -12.97 5.22
CA ASP A 55 7.23 -13.84 4.43
C ASP A 55 8.56 -13.20 3.96
N ASN A 56 9.11 -12.28 4.75
CA ASN A 56 10.30 -11.50 4.40
C ASN A 56 10.17 -10.66 3.11
N ILE A 57 8.96 -10.28 2.75
CA ILE A 57 8.66 -9.39 1.64
C ILE A 57 8.30 -8.03 2.23
N GLY A 58 9.09 -6.99 1.95
CA GLY A 58 8.88 -5.65 2.49
C GLY A 58 7.91 -4.81 1.68
N ALA A 59 7.76 -5.12 0.40
CA ALA A 59 6.84 -4.43 -0.50
C ALA A 59 6.29 -5.40 -1.55
N PHE A 60 4.97 -5.55 -1.58
CA PHE A 60 4.25 -6.17 -2.69
C PHE A 60 3.90 -5.06 -3.67
N ILE A 61 4.40 -5.15 -4.89
CA ILE A 61 4.16 -4.13 -5.93
C ILE A 61 3.62 -4.80 -7.18
N PHE A 62 2.50 -4.28 -7.66
CA PHE A 62 1.83 -4.73 -8.87
C PHE A 62 1.55 -3.53 -9.78
N SER A 63 1.50 -3.75 -11.09
CA SER A 63 1.27 -2.71 -12.10
C SER A 63 0.28 -3.20 -13.16
N GLY A 64 -0.58 -2.29 -13.62
CA GLY A 64 -1.60 -2.58 -14.62
C GLY A 64 -2.55 -3.69 -14.21
N ASP A 65 -2.77 -4.67 -15.09
CA ASP A 65 -3.68 -5.79 -14.85
C ASP A 65 -3.28 -6.67 -13.64
N GLU A 66 -2.00 -6.63 -13.23
CA GLU A 66 -1.53 -7.38 -12.07
C GLU A 66 -2.14 -6.86 -10.75
N THR A 67 -2.59 -5.61 -10.70
CA THR A 67 -3.25 -5.03 -9.51
C THR A 67 -4.58 -5.69 -9.17
N ALA A 68 -5.20 -6.39 -10.13
CA ALA A 68 -6.45 -7.12 -9.94
C ALA A 68 -6.25 -8.60 -9.53
N VAL A 69 -4.99 -9.04 -9.36
CA VAL A 69 -4.67 -10.45 -9.07
C VAL A 69 -4.24 -10.60 -7.62
N SER A 70 -4.89 -11.53 -6.91
CA SER A 70 -4.44 -11.95 -5.58
C SER A 70 -3.36 -13.01 -5.69
N VAL A 71 -2.21 -12.76 -5.06
CA VAL A 71 -1.06 -13.67 -5.04
C VAL A 71 -0.72 -14.03 -3.60
N LEU A 72 -0.52 -15.31 -3.34
CA LEU A 72 -0.02 -15.76 -2.04
C LEU A 72 1.46 -15.35 -1.87
N PRO A 73 1.92 -15.00 -0.66
CA PRO A 73 3.29 -14.54 -0.43
C PRO A 73 4.36 -15.50 -0.93
N ASP A 74 4.16 -16.80 -0.74
CA ASP A 74 5.06 -17.88 -1.18
C ASP A 74 5.19 -18.00 -2.71
N ARG A 75 4.32 -17.33 -3.45
CA ARG A 75 4.30 -17.27 -4.92
C ARG A 75 4.54 -15.89 -5.49
N TYR A 76 4.76 -14.90 -4.62
CA TYR A 76 4.99 -13.54 -5.06
C TYR A 76 6.41 -13.36 -5.58
N GLU A 77 6.50 -12.96 -6.83
CA GLU A 77 7.73 -12.42 -7.43
C GLU A 77 7.39 -11.09 -8.09
N ALA A 78 8.17 -10.07 -7.80
CA ALA A 78 8.01 -8.80 -8.49
C ALA A 78 8.25 -8.99 -9.99
N SER A 79 7.32 -8.50 -10.80
CA SER A 79 7.36 -8.60 -12.26
C SER A 79 8.61 -7.90 -12.84
N ASP A 80 9.10 -8.41 -13.96
CA ASP A 80 10.15 -7.76 -14.76
C ASP A 80 9.61 -6.66 -15.70
N LYS A 81 8.30 -6.36 -15.62
CA LYS A 81 7.70 -5.25 -16.37
C LYS A 81 8.32 -3.92 -15.99
N CYS A 82 8.25 -2.98 -16.92
CA CYS A 82 8.56 -1.59 -16.68
C CYS A 82 7.26 -0.78 -16.53
N ILE A 83 7.27 0.15 -15.60
CA ILE A 83 6.18 1.10 -15.38
C ILE A 83 5.95 1.90 -16.66
N GLU A 84 4.69 2.08 -17.04
CA GLU A 84 4.25 2.81 -18.24
C GLU A 84 3.95 4.29 -17.94
N ASP A 85 3.84 5.11 -19.01
CA ASP A 85 3.46 6.53 -18.89
C ASP A 85 2.05 6.73 -18.31
N ASN A 86 1.16 5.78 -18.56
CA ASN A 86 -0.17 5.73 -17.97
C ASN A 86 -0.31 4.36 -17.31
N ASP A 87 -0.23 4.33 -15.99
CA ASP A 87 -0.18 3.10 -15.21
C ASP A 87 -0.94 3.23 -13.89
N ILE A 88 -1.42 2.11 -13.39
CA ILE A 88 -1.94 1.94 -12.04
C ILE A 88 -1.00 1.01 -11.28
N ILE A 89 -0.55 1.43 -10.12
CA ILE A 89 0.43 0.70 -9.33
C ILE A 89 -0.09 0.57 -7.90
N THR A 90 -0.23 -0.66 -7.42
CA THR A 90 -0.52 -0.92 -6.01
C THR A 90 0.77 -1.27 -5.28
N ILE A 91 0.93 -0.73 -4.09
CA ILE A 91 2.06 -0.98 -3.19
C ILE A 91 1.48 -1.35 -1.83
N ASP A 92 1.92 -2.48 -1.30
CA ASP A 92 1.57 -2.95 0.04
C ASP A 92 2.87 -3.18 0.82
N LEU A 93 3.03 -2.49 1.96
CA LEU A 93 4.26 -2.41 2.74
C LEU A 93 4.11 -3.16 4.06
N SER A 94 5.10 -3.98 4.40
CA SER A 94 5.10 -4.85 5.57
C SER A 94 6.36 -4.74 6.44
N PRO A 95 6.82 -3.55 6.84
CA PRO A 95 8.00 -3.42 7.69
C PRO A 95 7.76 -3.97 9.09
N GLN A 96 8.84 -4.42 9.72
CA GLN A 96 8.86 -4.83 11.11
C GLN A 96 10.12 -4.28 11.81
N ARG A 97 10.01 -4.01 13.11
CA ARG A 97 11.12 -3.68 13.98
C ARG A 97 10.92 -4.26 15.37
N ASN A 98 11.83 -5.13 15.81
CA ASN A 98 11.76 -5.78 17.14
C ASN A 98 10.41 -6.47 17.39
N GLY A 99 9.82 -7.12 16.38
CA GLY A 99 8.54 -7.80 16.46
C GLY A 99 7.30 -6.87 16.41
N VAL A 100 7.49 -5.55 16.28
CA VAL A 100 6.41 -4.59 16.01
C VAL A 100 6.33 -4.35 14.52
N TRP A 101 5.18 -4.56 13.94
CA TRP A 101 4.97 -4.52 12.49
C TRP A 101 4.15 -3.30 12.05
N GLY A 102 4.34 -2.90 10.81
CA GLY A 102 3.50 -1.96 10.08
C GLY A 102 2.83 -2.64 8.90
N ASP A 103 1.69 -2.10 8.47
CA ASP A 103 0.92 -2.59 7.35
C ASP A 103 0.26 -1.39 6.66
N TYR A 104 0.58 -1.17 5.38
CA TYR A 104 0.09 0.02 4.68
C TYR A 104 0.10 -0.18 3.17
N ALA A 105 -1.08 -0.25 2.59
CA ALA A 105 -1.25 -0.38 1.15
C ALA A 105 -1.88 0.87 0.54
N ARG A 106 -1.39 1.30 -0.63
CA ARG A 106 -1.96 2.41 -1.42
C ARG A 106 -1.74 2.19 -2.91
N THR A 107 -2.57 2.89 -3.67
CA THR A 107 -2.52 2.92 -5.13
C THR A 107 -1.91 4.23 -5.63
N ILE A 108 -0.99 4.14 -6.58
CA ILE A 108 -0.41 5.28 -7.31
C ILE A 108 -0.91 5.23 -8.74
N ILE A 109 -1.39 6.36 -9.26
CA ILE A 109 -1.76 6.52 -10.66
C ILE A 109 -0.72 7.40 -11.36
N LEU A 110 -0.22 6.92 -12.50
CA LEU A 110 0.57 7.72 -13.43
C LEU A 110 -0.30 8.13 -14.63
N GLN A 111 -0.20 9.39 -15.02
CA GLN A 111 -0.75 9.92 -16.28
C GLN A 111 0.28 10.80 -16.96
N ASP A 112 0.56 10.51 -18.24
CA ASP A 112 1.59 11.21 -19.02
C ASP A 112 2.94 11.24 -18.29
N GLY A 113 3.30 10.16 -17.63
CA GLY A 113 4.55 9.97 -16.89
C GLY A 113 4.63 10.69 -15.54
N LYS A 114 3.52 11.22 -15.02
CA LYS A 114 3.47 11.95 -13.75
C LYS A 114 2.48 11.31 -12.79
N VAL A 115 2.82 11.34 -11.51
CA VAL A 115 1.91 10.93 -10.45
C VAL A 115 0.70 11.87 -10.40
N VAL A 116 -0.49 11.30 -10.35
CA VAL A 116 -1.75 12.05 -10.17
C VAL A 116 -1.98 12.24 -8.67
N GLU A 117 -2.14 13.50 -8.25
CA GLU A 117 -2.29 13.85 -6.84
C GLU A 117 -3.75 13.82 -6.36
N ASN A 118 -4.69 14.17 -7.22
CA ASN A 118 -6.10 14.23 -6.86
C ASN A 118 -6.91 13.21 -7.66
N ILE A 119 -7.77 12.46 -7.00
CA ILE A 119 -8.66 11.47 -7.64
C ILE A 119 -9.53 12.14 -8.73
N SER A 120 -9.94 13.40 -8.52
CA SER A 120 -10.71 14.15 -9.51
C SER A 120 -10.01 14.30 -10.86
N ASP A 121 -8.67 14.29 -10.87
CA ASP A 121 -7.85 14.53 -12.05
C ASP A 121 -7.54 13.24 -12.84
N ILE A 122 -7.95 12.09 -12.32
CA ILE A 122 -7.80 10.79 -12.99
C ILE A 122 -8.74 10.75 -14.19
N ARG A 123 -8.16 10.51 -15.38
CA ARG A 123 -8.90 10.48 -16.65
C ARG A 123 -9.57 9.14 -16.94
N GLN A 124 -8.98 8.05 -16.46
CA GLN A 124 -9.52 6.71 -16.67
C GLN A 124 -10.58 6.42 -15.61
N GLU A 125 -11.83 6.34 -16.04
CA GLU A 125 -13.00 6.22 -15.15
C GLU A 125 -12.95 4.97 -14.26
N GLU A 126 -12.44 3.85 -14.78
CA GLU A 126 -12.30 2.62 -14.00
C GLU A 126 -11.36 2.81 -12.80
N TRP A 127 -10.18 3.39 -13.03
CA TRP A 127 -9.21 3.69 -11.96
C TRP A 127 -9.75 4.70 -10.97
N LYS A 128 -10.38 5.76 -11.49
CA LYS A 128 -11.02 6.78 -10.67
C LYS A 128 -12.09 6.19 -9.74
N ASN A 129 -12.96 5.35 -10.29
CA ASN A 129 -14.03 4.71 -9.52
C ASN A 129 -13.44 3.75 -8.47
N GLY A 130 -12.36 3.02 -8.79
CA GLY A 130 -11.65 2.17 -7.85
C GLY A 130 -11.10 2.95 -6.65
N LEU A 131 -10.43 4.09 -6.90
CA LEU A 131 -9.90 4.92 -5.82
C LEU A 131 -11.00 5.61 -5.01
N LEU A 132 -12.10 6.04 -5.63
CA LEU A 132 -13.26 6.57 -4.92
C LEU A 132 -13.90 5.50 -4.01
N MET A 133 -13.94 4.24 -4.45
CA MET A 133 -14.40 3.14 -3.62
C MET A 133 -13.43 2.88 -2.47
N GLU A 134 -12.11 2.87 -2.71
CA GLU A 134 -11.09 2.74 -1.64
C GLU A 134 -11.27 3.84 -0.58
N GLU A 135 -11.44 5.10 -1.00
CA GLU A 135 -11.67 6.22 -0.09
C GLU A 135 -12.97 6.05 0.71
N LEU A 136 -14.06 5.63 0.06
CA LEU A 136 -15.33 5.33 0.74
C LEU A 136 -15.17 4.24 1.80
N LEU A 137 -14.51 3.15 1.47
CA LEU A 137 -14.29 2.03 2.39
C LEU A 137 -13.43 2.45 3.59
N HIS A 138 -12.34 3.19 3.38
CA HIS A 138 -11.49 3.71 4.45
C HIS A 138 -12.25 4.67 5.37
N ASN A 139 -12.98 5.63 4.82
CA ASN A 139 -13.75 6.59 5.60
C ASN A 139 -14.83 5.87 6.42
N THR A 140 -15.53 4.93 5.80
CA THR A 140 -16.55 4.14 6.50
C THR A 140 -15.93 3.32 7.64
N LEU A 141 -14.77 2.66 7.40
CA LEU A 141 -14.06 1.91 8.43
C LEU A 141 -13.77 2.80 9.65
N VAL A 142 -13.21 3.99 9.42
CA VAL A 142 -12.86 4.94 10.50
C VAL A 142 -14.10 5.40 11.26
N ASP A 143 -15.21 5.63 10.55
CA ASP A 143 -16.45 6.14 11.14
C ASP A 143 -17.19 5.11 11.98
N ILE A 144 -17.11 3.81 11.62
CA ILE A 144 -17.92 2.77 12.26
C ILE A 144 -17.16 1.91 13.28
N VAL A 145 -15.82 1.82 13.15
CA VAL A 145 -15.02 0.95 14.03
C VAL A 145 -15.04 1.46 15.46
N ASN A 146 -15.24 0.57 16.43
CA ASN A 146 -15.17 0.88 17.85
C ASN A 146 -14.69 -0.35 18.63
N GLU A 147 -14.35 -0.18 19.90
CA GLU A 147 -13.75 -1.21 20.75
C GLU A 147 -14.68 -2.41 21.08
N ASP A 148 -15.99 -2.23 20.95
CA ASP A 148 -16.98 -3.27 21.20
C ASP A 148 -17.35 -4.08 19.95
N MET A 149 -16.88 -3.64 18.75
CA MET A 149 -17.21 -4.28 17.48
C MET A 149 -16.32 -5.51 17.23
N THR A 150 -16.94 -6.62 16.81
CA THR A 150 -16.21 -7.79 16.34
C THR A 150 -15.71 -7.59 14.90
N PHE A 151 -14.67 -8.34 14.50
CA PHE A 151 -14.22 -8.35 13.10
C PHE A 151 -15.30 -8.87 12.15
N GLU A 152 -16.16 -9.79 12.58
CA GLU A 152 -17.28 -10.31 11.78
C GLU A 152 -18.31 -9.21 11.49
N GLU A 153 -18.72 -8.46 12.52
CA GLU A 153 -19.65 -7.32 12.36
C GLU A 153 -19.06 -6.24 11.47
N LEU A 154 -17.75 -5.94 11.60
CA LEU A 154 -17.06 -4.99 10.75
C LEU A 154 -17.06 -5.47 9.29
N HIS A 155 -16.72 -6.73 9.06
CA HIS A 155 -16.72 -7.35 7.73
C HIS A 155 -18.10 -7.29 7.08
N GLU A 156 -19.17 -7.67 7.82
CA GLU A 156 -20.54 -7.60 7.31
C GLU A 156 -20.94 -6.18 6.92
N ARG A 157 -20.62 -5.18 7.75
CA ARG A 157 -20.94 -3.77 7.44
C ARG A 157 -20.22 -3.26 6.22
N ILE A 158 -18.93 -3.56 6.07
CA ILE A 158 -18.14 -3.13 4.91
C ILE A 158 -18.65 -3.81 3.64
N ASN A 159 -18.99 -5.10 3.66
CA ASN A 159 -19.51 -5.83 2.52
C ASN A 159 -20.89 -5.33 2.03
N THR A 160 -21.63 -4.59 2.82
CA THR A 160 -22.88 -3.95 2.34
C THR A 160 -22.66 -2.76 1.42
N LEU A 161 -21.41 -2.27 1.31
CA LEU A 161 -21.04 -1.11 0.46
C LEU A 161 -20.57 -1.55 -0.92
N THR A 162 -20.20 -2.80 -1.07
CA THR A 162 -19.74 -3.42 -2.33
C THR A 162 -20.85 -4.25 -2.97
#